data_1644a57457ab6e7a9ad62fbb586a3e4e
#
_entry.id   1644a57457ab6e7a9ad62fbb586a3e4e
#
_cell.length_a   1.000
_cell.length_b   1.000
_cell.length_c   1.000
_cell.angle_alpha   90.00
_cell.angle_beta   90.00
_cell.angle_gamma   90.00
#
_symmetry.space_group_name_H-M   'P 1'
#
loop_
_entity.id
_entity.type
_entity.pdbx_description
1 polymer ?
#
loop_
_entity_poly.entity_id
_entity_poly.type
_entity_poly.pdbx_seq_one_letter_code
_entity_poly.pdbx_strand_id
1 'polypeptide(L)'
;MRLYDLCLARNWEHDSDFARILDSACAARGLTLLDISALNLAESLSLLSRREAGFRSLLDRASESDSSYLPLVNIACSLGARRINPRELADRAYDKAALHHAFLNDGIPTPKTLILSSYLGQPELPSLDLQFLGEVFTVKPALGGGGDGVVMEISTLEQIQSARLQFPEQQYLLQQHVTPIIVDGLPAWFRVIYCLEEIFITFWDTTTHVYTPLRAEAETRLGLAALRDVTRRIARLCRLDLFSTEIAWTEENRLLVVDYVNDPIDLRLQSSALDGVPDFIIEQIAARIVEEVIKNQGS
;
A
#
# COMPACT_ATOMS: atom_id res chain seq x y z
N MET A 1 -11.81 -21.34 25.90
CA MET A 1 -11.11 -20.50 24.89
C MET A 1 -12.07 -19.44 24.39
N ARG A 2 -11.74 -18.16 24.54
CA ARG A 2 -12.51 -17.05 23.94
C ARG A 2 -12.11 -16.91 22.47
N LEU A 3 -13.04 -17.03 21.54
CA LEU A 3 -12.79 -16.94 20.10
C LEU A 3 -13.31 -15.60 19.58
N TYR A 4 -12.42 -14.79 19.00
CA TYR A 4 -12.75 -13.53 18.34
C TYR A 4 -12.95 -13.75 16.85
N ASP A 5 -13.78 -12.93 16.23
CA ASP A 5 -14.04 -13.00 14.80
C ASP A 5 -12.93 -12.33 13.99
N LEU A 6 -12.43 -11.21 14.49
CA LEU A 6 -11.34 -10.44 13.89
C LEU A 6 -10.29 -10.07 14.95
N CYS A 7 -9.02 -10.19 14.61
CA CYS A 7 -7.91 -9.60 15.33
C CYS A 7 -7.34 -8.45 14.48
N LEU A 8 -7.22 -7.27 15.07
CA LEU A 8 -6.47 -6.14 14.51
C LEU A 8 -5.12 -6.06 15.22
N ALA A 9 -4.02 -6.17 14.49
CA ALA A 9 -2.68 -5.90 14.98
C ALA A 9 -2.22 -4.52 14.50
N ARG A 10 -1.90 -3.61 15.41
CA ARG A 10 -1.45 -2.25 15.09
C ARG A 10 -0.37 -1.76 16.04
N ASN A 11 0.60 -1.03 15.51
CA ASN A 11 1.68 -0.40 16.28
C ASN A 11 1.78 1.11 16.05
N TRP A 12 1.03 1.65 15.08
CA TRP A 12 1.00 3.07 14.80
C TRP A 12 -0.08 3.76 15.62
N GLU A 13 0.29 4.82 16.37
CA GLU A 13 -0.63 5.54 17.26
C GLU A 13 -1.83 6.15 16.53
N HIS A 14 -1.62 6.56 15.27
CA HIS A 14 -2.66 7.15 14.44
C HIS A 14 -3.69 6.15 13.89
N ASP A 15 -3.50 4.84 14.08
CA ASP A 15 -4.51 3.83 13.76
C ASP A 15 -5.67 3.78 14.76
N SER A 16 -5.63 4.57 15.82
CA SER A 16 -6.63 4.51 16.91
C SER A 16 -8.05 4.87 16.45
N ASP A 17 -8.20 5.85 15.54
CA ASP A 17 -9.50 6.21 14.98
C ASP A 17 -10.05 5.12 14.08
N PHE A 18 -9.21 4.55 13.23
CA PHE A 18 -9.60 3.39 12.41
C PHE A 18 -9.98 2.18 13.25
N ALA A 19 -9.24 1.87 14.32
CA ALA A 19 -9.56 0.77 15.23
C ALA A 19 -10.94 0.95 15.86
N ARG A 20 -11.29 2.17 16.27
CA ARG A 20 -12.61 2.50 16.85
C ARG A 20 -13.74 2.36 15.82
N ILE A 21 -13.51 2.78 14.57
CA ILE A 21 -14.48 2.62 13.47
C ILE A 21 -14.70 1.14 13.18
N LEU A 22 -13.61 0.36 13.10
CA LEU A 22 -13.65 -1.07 12.84
C LEU A 22 -14.36 -1.83 13.96
N ASP A 23 -14.10 -1.48 15.24
CA ASP A 23 -14.80 -2.06 16.38
C ASP A 23 -16.30 -1.79 16.33
N SER A 24 -16.68 -0.55 16.04
CA SER A 24 -18.08 -0.15 15.87
C SER A 24 -18.76 -0.91 14.72
N ALA A 25 -18.05 -1.09 13.59
CA ALA A 25 -18.56 -1.85 12.45
C ALA A 25 -18.72 -3.34 12.77
N CYS A 26 -17.78 -3.94 13.52
CA CYS A 26 -17.89 -5.31 14.03
C CYS A 26 -19.09 -5.45 14.96
N ALA A 27 -19.22 -4.58 15.96
CA ALA A 27 -20.30 -4.61 16.94
C ALA A 27 -21.69 -4.48 16.29
N ALA A 28 -21.84 -3.61 15.27
CA ALA A 28 -23.07 -3.45 14.51
C ALA A 28 -23.53 -4.72 13.78
N ARG A 29 -22.63 -5.67 13.54
CA ARG A 29 -22.89 -6.99 12.93
C ARG A 29 -22.82 -8.15 13.92
N GLY A 30 -22.71 -7.86 15.22
CA GLY A 30 -22.61 -8.88 16.27
C GLY A 30 -21.27 -9.64 16.28
N LEU A 31 -20.21 -9.07 15.66
CA LEU A 31 -18.88 -9.64 15.65
C LEU A 31 -18.05 -9.08 16.80
N THR A 32 -17.01 -9.84 17.16
CA THR A 32 -16.07 -9.50 18.23
C THR A 32 -14.70 -9.14 17.64
N LEU A 33 -14.16 -7.99 18.06
CA LEU A 33 -12.81 -7.54 17.70
C LEU A 33 -11.82 -7.79 18.86
N LEU A 34 -10.63 -8.29 18.54
CA LEU A 34 -9.46 -8.30 19.41
C LEU A 34 -8.48 -7.24 18.89
N ASP A 35 -8.47 -6.06 19.51
CA ASP A 35 -7.53 -4.98 19.16
C ASP A 35 -6.23 -5.18 19.93
N ILE A 36 -5.13 -5.44 19.21
CA ILE A 36 -3.79 -5.64 19.76
C ILE A 36 -2.89 -4.48 19.31
N SER A 37 -2.46 -3.71 20.31
CA SER A 37 -1.50 -2.61 20.17
C SER A 37 -0.27 -2.87 21.02
N ALA A 38 0.74 -1.99 20.95
CA ALA A 38 1.93 -2.08 21.80
C ALA A 38 1.59 -2.14 23.30
N LEU A 39 0.45 -1.60 23.73
CA LEU A 39 0.04 -1.57 25.14
C LEU A 39 -0.36 -2.93 25.70
N ASN A 40 -0.88 -3.84 24.86
CA ASN A 40 -1.41 -5.13 25.29
C ASN A 40 -0.83 -6.33 24.53
N LEU A 41 0.20 -6.12 23.69
CA LEU A 41 0.79 -7.15 22.85
C LEU A 41 1.29 -8.36 23.67
N ALA A 42 2.08 -8.11 24.72
CA ALA A 42 2.65 -9.19 25.53
C ALA A 42 1.59 -10.05 26.23
N GLU A 43 0.57 -9.42 26.79
CA GLU A 43 -0.56 -10.12 27.43
C GLU A 43 -1.35 -10.91 26.41
N SER A 44 -1.69 -10.29 25.27
CA SER A 44 -2.44 -10.94 24.20
C SER A 44 -1.70 -12.16 23.63
N LEU A 45 -0.40 -12.04 23.38
CA LEU A 45 0.43 -13.17 22.93
C LEU A 45 0.45 -14.31 23.97
N SER A 46 0.49 -13.98 25.26
CA SER A 46 0.45 -14.99 26.33
C SER A 46 -0.89 -15.75 26.33
N LEU A 47 -2.03 -15.05 26.20
CA LEU A 47 -3.37 -15.67 26.15
C LEU A 47 -3.54 -16.55 24.88
N LEU A 48 -3.08 -16.05 23.73
CA LEU A 48 -3.14 -16.77 22.47
C LEU A 48 -2.27 -18.04 22.50
N SER A 49 -1.04 -17.94 23.02
CA SER A 49 -0.10 -19.07 23.12
C SER A 49 -0.61 -20.18 24.05
N ARG A 50 -1.31 -19.80 25.13
CA ARG A 50 -1.95 -20.75 26.06
C ARG A 50 -3.29 -21.29 25.56
N ARG A 51 -3.75 -20.84 24.36
CA ARG A 51 -5.04 -21.19 23.78
C ARG A 51 -6.23 -20.78 24.68
N GLU A 52 -6.07 -19.76 25.49
CA GLU A 52 -7.15 -19.14 26.24
C GLU A 52 -7.98 -18.20 25.38
N ALA A 53 -7.33 -17.61 24.37
CA ALA A 53 -7.96 -16.83 23.29
C ALA A 53 -7.58 -17.38 21.92
N GLY A 54 -8.34 -16.99 20.89
CA GLY A 54 -8.07 -17.26 19.48
C GLY A 54 -8.86 -16.31 18.60
N PHE A 55 -8.58 -16.29 17.30
CA PHE A 55 -9.29 -15.47 16.32
C PHE A 55 -9.43 -16.19 14.97
N ARG A 56 -10.43 -15.78 14.18
CA ARG A 56 -10.76 -16.36 12.86
C ARG A 56 -10.09 -15.61 11.71
N SER A 57 -9.91 -14.30 11.87
CA SER A 57 -9.29 -13.43 10.88
C SER A 57 -8.27 -12.51 11.51
N LEU A 58 -7.23 -12.14 10.78
CA LEU A 58 -6.19 -11.19 11.20
C LEU A 58 -6.10 -10.06 10.16
N LEU A 59 -6.26 -8.82 10.61
CA LEU A 59 -5.81 -7.63 9.90
C LEU A 59 -4.48 -7.19 10.51
N ASP A 60 -3.40 -7.40 9.76
CA ASP A 60 -2.04 -7.10 10.21
C ASP A 60 -1.60 -5.74 9.67
N ARG A 61 -1.40 -4.78 10.56
CA ARG A 61 -0.92 -3.44 10.28
C ARG A 61 0.33 -3.09 11.10
N ALA A 62 1.00 -4.09 11.65
CA ALA A 62 2.09 -3.88 12.60
C ALA A 62 3.36 -4.66 12.27
N SER A 63 3.25 -5.90 11.80
CA SER A 63 4.42 -6.79 11.68
C SER A 63 5.40 -6.36 10.58
N GLU A 64 5.00 -5.49 9.67
CA GLU A 64 5.87 -4.92 8.64
C GLU A 64 6.98 -4.06 9.26
N SER A 65 6.63 -3.19 10.18
CA SER A 65 7.54 -2.23 10.82
C SER A 65 8.04 -2.66 12.20
N ASP A 66 7.37 -3.64 12.85
CA ASP A 66 7.72 -4.13 14.18
C ASP A 66 7.69 -5.65 14.25
N SER A 67 8.88 -6.26 14.25
CA SER A 67 9.04 -7.72 14.32
C SER A 67 8.50 -8.36 15.61
N SER A 68 8.22 -7.59 16.66
CA SER A 68 7.59 -8.10 17.88
C SER A 68 6.16 -8.63 17.65
N TYR A 69 5.52 -8.25 16.53
CA TYR A 69 4.21 -8.73 16.11
C TYR A 69 4.27 -10.01 15.25
N LEU A 70 5.42 -10.46 14.77
CA LEU A 70 5.55 -11.69 13.98
C LEU A 70 4.97 -12.94 14.69
N PRO A 71 5.01 -13.09 16.03
CA PRO A 71 4.33 -14.18 16.71
C PRO A 71 2.82 -14.22 16.44
N LEU A 72 2.14 -13.07 16.25
CA LEU A 72 0.70 -13.04 15.87
C LEU A 72 0.47 -13.61 14.48
N VAL A 73 1.35 -13.30 13.53
CA VAL A 73 1.30 -13.84 12.17
C VAL A 73 1.45 -15.36 12.20
N ASN A 74 2.40 -15.88 12.98
CA ASN A 74 2.61 -17.30 13.16
C ASN A 74 1.41 -18.00 13.82
N ILE A 75 0.79 -17.37 14.82
CA ILE A 75 -0.43 -17.87 15.44
C ILE A 75 -1.57 -17.90 14.43
N ALA A 76 -1.77 -16.83 13.64
CA ALA A 76 -2.77 -16.77 12.59
C ALA A 76 -2.61 -17.94 11.58
N CYS A 77 -1.36 -18.21 11.15
CA CYS A 77 -1.07 -19.36 10.29
C CYS A 77 -1.44 -20.69 10.96
N SER A 78 -1.09 -20.86 12.24
CA SER A 78 -1.37 -22.11 12.98
C SER A 78 -2.87 -22.34 13.24
N LEU A 79 -3.64 -21.27 13.34
CA LEU A 79 -5.09 -21.31 13.49
C LEU A 79 -5.82 -21.49 12.16
N GLY A 80 -5.14 -21.37 11.00
CA GLY A 80 -5.76 -21.28 9.69
C GLY A 80 -6.61 -20.03 9.52
N ALA A 81 -6.29 -18.95 10.25
CA ALA A 81 -7.03 -17.70 10.21
C ALA A 81 -6.91 -17.00 8.85
N ARG A 82 -7.99 -16.34 8.37
CA ARG A 82 -7.95 -15.47 7.21
C ARG A 82 -7.05 -14.27 7.49
N ARG A 83 -6.04 -14.02 6.67
CA ARG A 83 -5.09 -12.92 6.85
C ARG A 83 -5.32 -11.83 5.80
N ILE A 84 -5.38 -10.59 6.21
CA ILE A 84 -5.56 -9.38 5.41
C ILE A 84 -4.41 -8.40 5.79
N ASN A 85 -3.34 -8.25 5.03
CA ASN A 85 -2.83 -9.10 3.94
C ASN A 85 -2.00 -10.28 4.50
N PRO A 86 -1.80 -11.38 3.73
CA PRO A 86 -0.77 -12.36 4.10
C PRO A 86 0.63 -11.72 4.02
N ARG A 87 1.39 -11.78 5.11
CA ARG A 87 2.70 -11.13 5.25
C ARG A 87 3.66 -11.48 4.11
N GLU A 88 3.73 -12.75 3.75
CA GLU A 88 4.61 -13.23 2.68
C GLU A 88 4.26 -12.70 1.29
N LEU A 89 3.02 -12.24 1.08
CA LEU A 89 2.59 -11.59 -0.16
C LEU A 89 2.87 -10.09 -0.10
N ALA A 90 2.65 -9.47 1.05
CA ALA A 90 2.99 -8.07 1.29
C ALA A 90 4.50 -7.82 1.11
N ASP A 91 5.36 -8.68 1.68
CA ASP A 91 6.82 -8.60 1.53
C ASP A 91 7.27 -8.68 0.06
N ARG A 92 6.61 -9.51 -0.76
CA ARG A 92 6.90 -9.58 -2.20
C ARG A 92 6.45 -8.33 -2.95
N ALA A 93 5.31 -7.76 -2.55
CA ALA A 93 4.78 -6.55 -3.16
C ALA A 93 5.57 -5.29 -2.75
N TYR A 94 6.35 -5.37 -1.69
CA TYR A 94 7.20 -4.29 -1.21
C TYR A 94 8.45 -4.06 -2.08
N ASP A 95 8.90 -5.08 -2.83
CA ASP A 95 10.03 -4.98 -3.75
C ASP A 95 9.60 -4.35 -5.09
N LYS A 96 9.85 -3.04 -5.23
CA LYS A 96 9.50 -2.26 -6.42
C LYS A 96 10.24 -2.76 -7.68
N ALA A 97 11.46 -3.29 -7.56
CA ALA A 97 12.20 -3.80 -8.71
C ALA A 97 11.57 -5.10 -9.24
N ALA A 98 11.23 -6.03 -8.34
CA ALA A 98 10.53 -7.25 -8.70
C ALA A 98 9.13 -6.96 -9.25
N LEU A 99 8.38 -6.03 -8.62
CA LEU A 99 7.06 -5.62 -9.11
C LEU A 99 7.12 -4.94 -10.47
N HIS A 100 8.13 -4.11 -10.74
CA HIS A 100 8.28 -3.48 -12.05
C HIS A 100 8.37 -4.52 -13.16
N HIS A 101 9.21 -5.54 -12.99
CA HIS A 101 9.30 -6.63 -13.95
C HIS A 101 7.97 -7.40 -14.09
N ALA A 102 7.30 -7.67 -12.99
CA ALA A 102 6.00 -8.35 -13.00
C ALA A 102 4.94 -7.50 -13.73
N PHE A 103 4.92 -6.18 -13.52
CA PHE A 103 4.00 -5.26 -14.20
C PHE A 103 4.25 -5.22 -15.72
N LEU A 104 5.52 -5.13 -16.14
CA LEU A 104 5.87 -5.18 -17.57
C LEU A 104 5.39 -6.49 -18.22
N ASN A 105 5.61 -7.63 -17.56
CA ASN A 105 5.21 -8.94 -18.06
C ASN A 105 3.68 -9.09 -18.16
N ASP A 106 2.92 -8.48 -17.23
CA ASP A 106 1.46 -8.45 -17.25
C ASP A 106 0.91 -7.33 -18.15
N GLY A 107 1.76 -6.45 -18.71
CA GLY A 107 1.36 -5.31 -19.54
C GLY A 107 0.66 -4.21 -18.72
N ILE A 108 0.96 -4.08 -17.42
CA ILE A 108 0.52 -2.94 -16.59
C ILE A 108 1.39 -1.74 -16.96
N PRO A 109 0.81 -0.62 -17.38
CA PRO A 109 1.59 0.54 -17.82
C PRO A 109 2.35 1.18 -16.63
N THR A 110 3.67 1.34 -16.79
CA THR A 110 4.55 2.03 -15.84
C THR A 110 5.36 3.10 -16.56
N PRO A 111 5.92 4.09 -15.87
CA PRO A 111 6.92 4.98 -16.43
C PRO A 111 8.14 4.18 -16.92
N LYS A 112 8.87 4.72 -17.90
CA LYS A 112 10.15 4.15 -18.29
C LYS A 112 11.07 4.06 -17.08
N THR A 113 11.66 2.90 -16.87
CA THR A 113 12.44 2.62 -15.67
C THR A 113 13.69 1.80 -16.02
N LEU A 114 14.85 2.18 -15.46
CA LEU A 114 16.05 1.39 -15.42
C LEU A 114 16.25 0.87 -14.00
N ILE A 115 16.60 -0.40 -13.85
CA ILE A 115 16.88 -1.01 -12.55
C ILE A 115 18.38 -1.20 -12.41
N LEU A 116 18.95 -0.67 -11.34
CA LEU A 116 20.34 -0.80 -10.99
C LEU A 116 20.53 -1.84 -9.89
N SER A 117 21.62 -2.59 -10.00
CA SER A 117 22.10 -3.44 -8.91
C SER A 117 22.41 -2.60 -7.67
N SER A 118 22.47 -3.24 -6.51
CA SER A 118 22.91 -2.61 -5.27
C SER A 118 24.33 -2.02 -5.43
N TYR A 119 24.63 -0.97 -4.66
CA TYR A 119 25.98 -0.40 -4.67
C TYR A 119 27.03 -1.42 -4.23
N LEU A 120 26.74 -2.21 -3.19
CA LEU A 120 27.68 -3.26 -2.72
C LEU A 120 27.91 -4.35 -3.77
N GLY A 121 26.89 -4.69 -4.58
CA GLY A 121 27.03 -5.69 -5.64
C GLY A 121 27.71 -5.16 -6.91
N GLN A 122 27.54 -3.87 -7.20
CA GLN A 122 28.10 -3.19 -8.38
C GLN A 122 28.40 -1.73 -8.03
N PRO A 123 29.58 -1.45 -7.43
CA PRO A 123 29.95 -0.08 -7.03
C PRO A 123 30.03 0.90 -8.21
N GLU A 124 30.56 0.44 -9.34
CA GLU A 124 30.64 1.25 -10.56
C GLU A 124 29.32 1.20 -11.32
N LEU A 125 28.86 2.36 -11.78
CA LEU A 125 27.68 2.42 -12.64
C LEU A 125 27.97 1.78 -13.98
N PRO A 126 27.06 0.93 -14.50
CA PRO A 126 27.18 0.45 -15.89
C PRO A 126 26.96 1.62 -16.85
N SER A 127 27.23 1.40 -18.13
CA SER A 127 26.83 2.35 -19.18
C SER A 127 25.30 2.48 -19.17
N LEU A 128 24.79 3.68 -18.93
CA LEU A 128 23.36 3.98 -18.83
C LEU A 128 22.92 4.90 -19.98
N ASP A 129 21.84 4.53 -20.64
CA ASP A 129 21.13 5.43 -21.55
C ASP A 129 20.14 6.29 -20.75
N LEU A 130 20.64 7.40 -20.17
CA LEU A 130 19.80 8.31 -19.40
C LEU A 130 18.81 9.07 -20.30
N GLN A 131 19.07 9.22 -21.61
CA GLN A 131 18.13 9.86 -22.53
C GLN A 131 16.82 9.08 -22.64
N PHE A 132 16.86 7.76 -22.40
CA PHE A 132 15.68 6.92 -22.33
C PHE A 132 14.70 7.38 -21.23
N LEU A 133 15.21 7.94 -20.13
CA LEU A 133 14.40 8.42 -19.00
C LEU A 133 13.91 9.86 -19.16
N GLY A 134 14.50 10.64 -20.05
CA GLY A 134 14.25 12.07 -20.23
C GLY A 134 15.32 12.95 -19.58
N GLU A 135 15.05 14.27 -19.51
CA GLU A 135 16.00 15.25 -18.97
C GLU A 135 16.19 15.11 -17.46
N VAL A 136 15.11 14.81 -16.77
CA VAL A 136 15.08 14.56 -15.31
C VAL A 136 14.30 13.29 -15.00
N PHE A 137 14.69 12.62 -13.93
CA PHE A 137 14.07 11.38 -13.48
C PHE A 137 14.15 11.27 -11.95
N THR A 138 13.45 10.29 -11.40
CA THR A 138 13.44 9.98 -9.97
C THR A 138 14.30 8.75 -9.71
N VAL A 139 15.12 8.80 -8.67
CA VAL A 139 15.89 7.65 -8.16
C VAL A 139 15.26 7.19 -6.85
N LYS A 140 14.89 5.93 -6.75
CA LYS A 140 14.27 5.37 -5.54
C LYS A 140 14.79 3.97 -5.22
N PRO A 141 14.99 3.64 -3.94
CA PRO A 141 15.36 2.29 -3.54
C PRO A 141 14.25 1.29 -3.87
N ALA A 142 14.62 0.05 -4.16
CA ALA A 142 13.65 -1.00 -4.48
C ALA A 142 12.77 -1.34 -3.29
N LEU A 143 13.33 -1.38 -2.08
CA LEU A 143 12.62 -1.61 -0.83
C LEU A 143 12.45 -0.27 -0.11
N GLY A 144 11.33 -0.06 0.54
CA GLY A 144 11.04 1.15 1.30
C GLY A 144 9.67 1.74 0.97
N GLY A 145 9.12 2.48 1.92
CA GLY A 145 7.83 3.18 1.84
C GLY A 145 7.96 4.63 2.31
N GLY A 146 6.86 5.39 2.26
CA GLY A 146 6.83 6.75 2.80
C GLY A 146 7.78 7.76 2.13
N GLY A 147 8.34 7.44 0.96
CA GLY A 147 9.29 8.32 0.26
C GLY A 147 10.73 8.26 0.76
N ASP A 148 11.06 7.37 1.70
CA ASP A 148 12.43 7.25 2.22
C ASP A 148 13.41 6.85 1.10
N GLY A 149 14.51 7.60 1.00
CA GLY A 149 15.54 7.41 -0.02
C GLY A 149 15.13 7.79 -1.45
N VAL A 150 13.95 8.36 -1.65
CA VAL A 150 13.51 8.86 -2.96
C VAL A 150 14.16 10.23 -3.24
N VAL A 151 14.87 10.34 -4.36
CA VAL A 151 15.48 11.58 -4.81
C VAL A 151 14.92 11.94 -6.17
N MET A 152 14.26 13.10 -6.22
CA MET A 152 13.61 13.63 -7.43
C MET A 152 14.55 14.55 -8.21
N GLU A 153 14.18 14.83 -9.47
CA GLU A 153 14.88 15.79 -10.36
C GLU A 153 16.36 15.47 -10.56
N ILE A 154 16.68 14.19 -10.63
CA ILE A 154 18.03 13.72 -10.93
C ILE A 154 18.27 13.82 -12.43
N SER A 155 19.52 14.21 -12.82
CA SER A 155 19.95 14.32 -14.22
C SER A 155 21.39 13.85 -14.45
N THR A 156 22.17 13.57 -13.40
CA THR A 156 23.59 13.22 -13.53
C THR A 156 23.94 11.88 -12.89
N LEU A 157 25.04 11.28 -13.37
CA LEU A 157 25.57 10.02 -12.82
C LEU A 157 26.06 10.16 -11.37
N GLU A 158 26.60 11.33 -11.01
CA GLU A 158 27.06 11.62 -9.65
C GLU A 158 25.90 11.64 -8.65
N GLN A 159 24.76 12.21 -9.06
CA GLN A 159 23.56 12.23 -8.22
C GLN A 159 22.99 10.81 -8.04
N ILE A 160 22.98 9.99 -9.10
CA ILE A 160 22.58 8.58 -9.01
C ILE A 160 23.47 7.85 -8.01
N GLN A 161 24.79 8.03 -8.11
CA GLN A 161 25.75 7.36 -7.25
C GLN A 161 25.58 7.78 -5.79
N SER A 162 25.35 9.07 -5.54
CA SER A 162 25.07 9.58 -4.19
C SER A 162 23.79 8.99 -3.60
N ALA A 163 22.73 8.87 -4.38
CA ALA A 163 21.48 8.25 -3.94
C ALA A 163 21.67 6.78 -3.54
N ARG A 164 22.44 6.01 -4.34
CA ARG A 164 22.70 4.59 -4.06
C ARG A 164 23.51 4.34 -2.78
N LEU A 165 24.21 5.32 -2.28
CA LEU A 165 24.98 5.21 -1.02
C LEU A 165 24.08 5.30 0.22
N GLN A 166 22.82 5.76 0.11
CA GLN A 166 21.91 5.83 1.25
C GLN A 166 21.48 4.42 1.72
N PHE A 167 21.23 3.51 0.77
CA PHE A 167 20.89 2.10 1.03
C PHE A 167 21.77 1.21 0.13
N PRO A 168 23.05 1.02 0.47
CA PRO A 168 24.05 0.45 -0.46
C PRO A 168 23.81 -1.03 -0.77
N GLU A 169 23.05 -1.74 0.02
CA GLU A 169 22.65 -3.14 -0.18
C GLU A 169 21.44 -3.31 -1.10
N GLN A 170 20.71 -2.22 -1.40
CA GLN A 170 19.47 -2.29 -2.17
C GLN A 170 19.70 -2.05 -3.67
N GLN A 171 18.83 -2.64 -4.49
CA GLN A 171 18.64 -2.23 -5.88
C GLN A 171 17.97 -0.86 -5.93
N TYR A 172 18.12 -0.17 -7.05
CA TYR A 172 17.53 1.15 -7.28
C TYR A 172 16.78 1.20 -8.60
N LEU A 173 15.66 1.90 -8.60
CA LEU A 173 14.90 2.24 -9.79
C LEU A 173 15.23 3.69 -10.19
N LEU A 174 15.65 3.87 -11.45
CA LEU A 174 15.69 5.17 -12.10
C LEU A 174 14.43 5.28 -12.93
N GLN A 175 13.48 6.08 -12.50
CA GLN A 175 12.15 6.15 -13.11
C GLN A 175 11.94 7.51 -13.78
N GLN A 176 11.50 7.50 -15.03
CA GLN A 176 11.11 8.69 -15.78
C GLN A 176 10.20 9.59 -14.92
N HIS A 177 10.48 10.88 -14.91
CA HIS A 177 9.56 11.86 -14.35
C HIS A 177 8.24 11.85 -15.12
N VAL A 178 7.12 11.85 -14.39
CA VAL A 178 5.78 11.82 -14.97
C VAL A 178 5.08 13.14 -14.69
N THR A 179 4.66 13.82 -15.74
CA THR A 179 3.83 15.02 -15.64
C THR A 179 2.37 14.65 -15.97
N PRO A 180 1.44 14.76 -15.02
CA PRO A 180 0.03 14.49 -15.27
C PRO A 180 -0.63 15.64 -16.06
N ILE A 181 -1.69 15.32 -16.79
CA ILE A 181 -2.57 16.36 -17.34
C ILE A 181 -3.34 17.06 -16.21
N ILE A 182 -3.91 18.22 -16.52
CA ILE A 182 -4.81 18.92 -15.59
C ILE A 182 -6.25 18.54 -15.92
N VAL A 183 -6.98 18.06 -14.93
CA VAL A 183 -8.40 17.69 -15.03
C VAL A 183 -9.17 18.38 -13.91
N ASP A 184 -10.22 19.11 -14.26
CA ASP A 184 -11.03 19.89 -13.30
C ASP A 184 -10.19 20.85 -12.41
N GLY A 185 -9.07 21.36 -12.96
CA GLY A 185 -8.15 22.26 -12.25
C GLY A 185 -7.15 21.56 -11.32
N LEU A 186 -7.15 20.23 -11.27
CA LEU A 186 -6.23 19.41 -10.46
C LEU A 186 -5.29 18.60 -11.37
N PRO A 187 -4.04 18.36 -10.96
CA PRO A 187 -3.21 17.35 -11.61
C PRO A 187 -3.90 15.99 -11.58
N ALA A 188 -3.98 15.32 -12.72
CA ALA A 188 -4.61 13.99 -12.83
C ALA A 188 -3.66 12.91 -12.30
N TRP A 189 -3.34 13.04 -11.02
CA TRP A 189 -2.60 12.07 -10.22
C TRP A 189 -3.56 11.48 -9.21
N PHE A 190 -3.71 10.16 -9.24
CA PHE A 190 -4.72 9.45 -8.46
C PHE A 190 -4.07 8.56 -7.42
N ARG A 191 -4.54 8.64 -6.17
CA ARG A 191 -4.34 7.60 -5.17
C ARG A 191 -5.54 6.68 -5.23
N VAL A 192 -5.30 5.42 -5.59
CA VAL A 192 -6.35 4.41 -5.74
C VAL A 192 -6.17 3.39 -4.63
N ILE A 193 -7.20 3.23 -3.81
CA ILE A 193 -7.23 2.26 -2.72
C ILE A 193 -8.04 1.05 -3.17
N TYR A 194 -7.47 -0.13 -3.04
CA TYR A 194 -8.15 -1.41 -3.23
C TYR A 194 -8.41 -2.05 -1.87
N CYS A 195 -9.64 -2.47 -1.64
CA CYS A 195 -10.04 -3.19 -0.45
C CYS A 195 -11.05 -4.30 -0.83
N LEU A 196 -10.58 -5.56 -0.89
CA LEU A 196 -11.44 -6.73 -1.02
C LEU A 196 -12.46 -6.59 -2.17
N GLU A 197 -11.98 -6.32 -3.39
CA GLU A 197 -12.72 -6.06 -4.64
C GLU A 197 -13.35 -4.66 -4.74
N GLU A 198 -13.43 -3.88 -3.67
CA GLU A 198 -13.86 -2.50 -3.73
C GLU A 198 -12.70 -1.57 -4.04
N ILE A 199 -12.95 -0.52 -4.83
CA ILE A 199 -11.91 0.40 -5.31
C ILE A 199 -12.38 1.83 -5.10
N PHE A 200 -11.56 2.61 -4.39
CA PHE A 200 -11.79 4.02 -4.12
C PHE A 200 -10.76 4.84 -4.90
N ILE A 201 -11.24 5.78 -5.71
CA ILE A 201 -10.39 6.65 -6.53
C ILE A 201 -10.47 8.07 -5.97
N THR A 202 -9.32 8.67 -5.72
CA THR A 202 -9.20 10.06 -5.31
C THR A 202 -8.14 10.76 -6.14
N PHE A 203 -8.28 12.06 -6.39
CA PHE A 203 -7.12 12.85 -6.76
C PHE A 203 -6.15 12.90 -5.58
N TRP A 204 -4.88 12.94 -5.88
CA TRP A 204 -3.78 12.95 -4.91
C TRP A 204 -2.81 14.09 -5.22
N ASP A 205 -2.64 14.99 -4.29
CA ASP A 205 -1.61 16.03 -4.38
C ASP A 205 -0.29 15.46 -3.86
N THR A 206 0.67 15.27 -4.74
CA THR A 206 1.98 14.67 -4.41
C THR A 206 2.88 15.57 -3.55
N THR A 207 2.51 16.85 -3.37
CA THR A 207 3.26 17.81 -2.56
C THR A 207 2.68 17.94 -1.15
N THR A 208 1.36 18.07 -1.06
CA THR A 208 0.65 18.28 0.22
C THR A 208 0.12 16.99 0.81
N HIS A 209 0.11 15.90 0.04
CA HIS A 209 -0.46 14.60 0.37
C HIS A 209 -1.98 14.66 0.66
N VAL A 210 -2.68 15.66 0.13
CA VAL A 210 -4.11 15.82 0.33
C VAL A 210 -4.89 15.00 -0.68
N TYR A 211 -5.86 14.25 -0.19
CA TYR A 211 -6.85 13.54 -1.00
C TYR A 211 -8.01 14.45 -1.37
N THR A 212 -8.39 14.48 -2.64
CA THR A 212 -9.63 15.09 -3.08
C THR A 212 -10.55 14.00 -3.64
N PRO A 213 -11.69 13.72 -3.00
CA PRO A 213 -12.60 12.67 -3.44
C PRO A 213 -13.08 12.89 -4.88
N LEU A 214 -13.11 11.81 -5.65
CA LEU A 214 -13.68 11.82 -6.99
C LEU A 214 -15.15 11.41 -6.91
N ARG A 215 -16.06 12.26 -7.44
CA ARG A 215 -17.48 11.94 -7.49
C ARG A 215 -17.76 10.95 -8.63
N ALA A 216 -18.73 10.06 -8.44
CA ALA A 216 -19.08 9.02 -9.41
C ALA A 216 -19.41 9.58 -10.82
N GLU A 217 -20.06 10.75 -10.88
CA GLU A 217 -20.38 11.44 -12.14
C GLU A 217 -19.10 11.91 -12.85
N ALA A 218 -18.12 12.41 -12.08
CA ALA A 218 -16.82 12.82 -12.61
C ALA A 218 -16.00 11.60 -13.08
N GLU A 219 -16.01 10.50 -12.36
CA GLU A 219 -15.37 9.25 -12.78
C GLU A 219 -15.91 8.77 -14.13
N THR A 220 -17.25 8.76 -14.28
CA THR A 220 -17.92 8.35 -15.54
C THR A 220 -17.60 9.32 -16.67
N ARG A 221 -17.70 10.63 -16.43
CA ARG A 221 -17.41 11.68 -17.40
C ARG A 221 -15.97 11.64 -17.92
N LEU A 222 -15.04 11.33 -17.04
CA LEU A 222 -13.62 11.25 -17.35
C LEU A 222 -13.19 9.89 -17.93
N GLY A 223 -14.09 8.89 -17.95
CA GLY A 223 -13.80 7.57 -18.49
C GLY A 223 -12.75 6.79 -17.68
N LEU A 224 -12.71 6.97 -16.35
CA LEU A 224 -11.68 6.40 -15.47
C LEU A 224 -11.88 4.92 -15.13
N ALA A 225 -12.76 4.19 -15.83
CA ALA A 225 -12.92 2.75 -15.65
C ALA A 225 -11.60 1.98 -15.79
N ALA A 226 -10.67 2.48 -16.61
CA ALA A 226 -9.36 1.88 -16.79
C ALA A 226 -8.50 1.92 -15.50
N LEU A 227 -8.68 2.90 -14.60
CA LEU A 227 -8.03 2.92 -13.28
C LEU A 227 -8.44 1.70 -12.45
N ARG A 228 -9.73 1.37 -12.47
CA ARG A 228 -10.26 0.20 -11.76
C ARG A 228 -9.70 -1.10 -12.33
N ASP A 229 -9.58 -1.19 -13.66
CA ASP A 229 -9.05 -2.39 -14.31
C ASP A 229 -7.57 -2.58 -14.02
N VAL A 230 -6.76 -1.52 -14.07
CA VAL A 230 -5.35 -1.56 -13.69
C VAL A 230 -5.21 -1.97 -12.22
N THR A 231 -5.99 -1.37 -11.32
CA THR A 231 -5.93 -1.69 -9.87
C THR A 231 -6.32 -3.14 -9.59
N ARG A 232 -7.36 -3.69 -10.26
CA ARG A 232 -7.71 -5.12 -10.14
C ARG A 232 -6.61 -6.04 -10.66
N ARG A 233 -5.90 -5.65 -11.72
CA ARG A 233 -4.75 -6.41 -12.23
C ARG A 233 -3.63 -6.43 -11.22
N ILE A 234 -3.31 -5.30 -10.59
CA ILE A 234 -2.33 -5.22 -9.50
C ILE A 234 -2.76 -6.14 -8.34
N ALA A 235 -4.01 -6.05 -7.89
CA ALA A 235 -4.53 -6.90 -6.82
C ALA A 235 -4.37 -8.40 -7.11
N ARG A 236 -4.71 -8.83 -8.33
CA ARG A 236 -4.55 -10.24 -8.76
C ARG A 236 -3.09 -10.67 -8.82
N LEU A 237 -2.22 -9.81 -9.34
CA LEU A 237 -0.80 -10.08 -9.47
C LEU A 237 -0.13 -10.22 -8.10
N CYS A 238 -0.39 -9.27 -7.19
CA CYS A 238 0.16 -9.25 -5.84
C CYS A 238 -0.59 -10.18 -4.88
N ARG A 239 -1.85 -10.54 -5.20
CA ARG A 239 -2.75 -11.31 -4.35
C ARG A 239 -2.97 -10.64 -2.98
N LEU A 240 -3.06 -9.31 -2.99
CA LEU A 240 -3.32 -8.51 -1.82
C LEU A 240 -4.80 -8.11 -1.75
N ASP A 241 -5.31 -8.04 -0.55
CA ASP A 241 -6.70 -7.69 -0.24
C ASP A 241 -6.90 -6.21 0.08
N LEU A 242 -5.85 -5.55 0.57
CA LEU A 242 -5.87 -4.15 0.98
C LEU A 242 -4.54 -3.49 0.64
N PHE A 243 -4.55 -2.50 -0.24
CA PHE A 243 -3.37 -1.70 -0.60
C PHE A 243 -3.79 -0.39 -1.28
N SER A 244 -2.86 0.52 -1.45
CA SER A 244 -3.03 1.66 -2.36
C SER A 244 -1.94 1.68 -3.42
N THR A 245 -2.26 2.32 -4.55
CA THR A 245 -1.33 2.56 -5.67
C THR A 245 -1.50 3.98 -6.18
N GLU A 246 -0.44 4.54 -6.80
CA GLU A 246 -0.51 5.86 -7.41
C GLU A 246 -0.45 5.74 -8.92
N ILE A 247 -1.40 6.37 -9.59
CA ILE A 247 -1.55 6.33 -11.04
C ILE A 247 -1.68 7.75 -11.58
N ALA A 248 -0.82 8.10 -12.54
CA ALA A 248 -0.86 9.38 -13.22
C ALA A 248 -1.46 9.23 -14.62
N TRP A 249 -2.26 10.21 -15.04
CA TRP A 249 -2.79 10.31 -16.41
C TRP A 249 -2.00 11.36 -17.19
N THR A 250 -1.30 10.92 -18.24
CA THR A 250 -0.38 11.74 -19.03
C THR A 250 -1.02 12.34 -20.29
N GLU A 251 -0.33 13.29 -20.92
CA GLU A 251 -0.76 13.92 -22.19
C GLU A 251 -0.90 12.93 -23.34
N GLU A 252 -0.12 11.82 -23.32
CA GLU A 252 -0.27 10.76 -24.33
C GLU A 252 -1.49 9.87 -24.07
N ASN A 253 -2.40 10.32 -23.23
CA ASN A 253 -3.61 9.59 -22.81
C ASN A 253 -3.28 8.21 -22.20
N ARG A 254 -2.20 8.13 -21.43
CA ARG A 254 -1.75 6.91 -20.75
C ARG A 254 -1.95 7.03 -19.26
N LEU A 255 -2.44 5.96 -18.67
CA LEU A 255 -2.45 5.78 -17.21
C LEU A 255 -1.19 5.03 -16.81
N LEU A 256 -0.29 5.69 -16.08
CA LEU A 256 0.99 5.11 -15.63
C LEU A 256 0.95 4.85 -14.13
N VAL A 257 1.22 3.63 -13.71
CA VAL A 257 1.39 3.26 -12.29
C VAL A 257 2.76 3.74 -11.85
N VAL A 258 2.81 4.78 -11.03
CA VAL A 258 4.05 5.45 -10.62
C VAL A 258 4.57 4.91 -9.30
N ASP A 259 3.70 4.79 -8.30
CA ASP A 259 4.01 4.06 -7.06
C ASP A 259 3.15 2.82 -6.98
N TYR A 260 3.81 1.66 -6.87
CA TYR A 260 3.22 0.38 -7.27
C TYR A 260 2.23 -0.14 -6.23
N VAL A 261 2.70 -0.38 -5.01
CA VAL A 261 1.90 -0.92 -3.91
C VAL A 261 2.37 -0.30 -2.61
N ASN A 262 1.41 0.24 -1.85
CA ASN A 262 1.61 0.68 -0.48
C ASN A 262 0.76 -0.20 0.43
N ASP A 263 1.43 -0.91 1.35
CA ASP A 263 0.85 -1.75 2.39
C ASP A 263 1.81 -1.76 3.60
N PRO A 264 1.35 -1.44 4.81
CA PRO A 264 0.00 -0.98 5.14
C PRO A 264 -0.30 0.44 4.62
N ILE A 265 -1.56 0.67 4.23
CA ILE A 265 -2.00 2.00 3.80
C ILE A 265 -2.23 2.91 5.01
N ASP A 266 -2.06 4.23 4.82
CA ASP A 266 -2.50 5.22 5.79
C ASP A 266 -4.04 5.18 5.92
N LEU A 267 -4.55 5.06 7.14
CA LEU A 267 -5.98 5.05 7.46
C LEU A 267 -6.34 6.15 8.46
N ARG A 268 -5.54 7.22 8.56
CA ARG A 268 -5.92 8.42 9.30
C ARG A 268 -7.14 9.07 8.66
N LEU A 269 -8.07 9.55 9.48
CA LEU A 269 -9.23 10.30 9.01
C LEU A 269 -8.82 11.68 8.50
N GLN A 270 -9.38 12.11 7.37
CA GLN A 270 -9.15 13.46 6.84
C GLN A 270 -9.70 14.55 7.78
N SER A 271 -10.74 14.24 8.54
CA SER A 271 -11.25 15.13 9.60
C SER A 271 -10.27 15.31 10.77
N SER A 272 -9.34 14.38 10.99
CA SER A 272 -8.33 14.45 12.05
C SER A 272 -6.97 14.94 11.55
N ALA A 273 -6.64 14.68 10.29
CA ALA A 273 -5.39 15.07 9.64
C ALA A 273 -5.68 15.46 8.18
N LEU A 274 -5.29 16.66 7.77
CA LEU A 274 -5.63 17.20 6.43
C LEU A 274 -5.18 16.27 5.29
N ASP A 275 -4.07 15.58 5.48
CA ASP A 275 -3.48 14.59 4.59
C ASP A 275 -3.99 13.15 4.86
N GLY A 276 -5.00 13.00 5.71
CA GLY A 276 -5.69 11.72 5.95
C GLY A 276 -6.62 11.34 4.80
N VAL A 277 -7.04 10.08 4.80
CA VAL A 277 -8.00 9.55 3.83
C VAL A 277 -9.40 10.07 4.15
N PRO A 278 -10.24 10.42 3.15
CA PRO A 278 -11.61 10.86 3.39
C PRO A 278 -12.38 9.90 4.27
N ASP A 279 -13.03 10.41 5.31
CA ASP A 279 -13.63 9.64 6.41
C ASP A 279 -14.60 8.56 5.89
N PHE A 280 -15.42 8.89 4.87
CA PHE A 280 -16.36 7.94 4.30
C PHE A 280 -15.66 6.73 3.64
N ILE A 281 -14.45 6.91 3.10
CA ILE A 281 -13.65 5.81 2.52
C ILE A 281 -13.18 4.89 3.66
N ILE A 282 -12.72 5.46 4.77
CA ILE A 282 -12.31 4.68 5.95
C ILE A 282 -13.46 3.86 6.51
N GLU A 283 -14.65 4.46 6.60
CA GLU A 283 -15.87 3.76 7.06
C GLU A 283 -16.24 2.61 6.10
N GLN A 284 -16.13 2.82 4.78
CA GLN A 284 -16.39 1.77 3.78
C GLN A 284 -15.35 0.66 3.84
N ILE A 285 -14.06 0.99 4.03
CA ILE A 285 -13.00 -0.01 4.22
C ILE A 285 -13.30 -0.88 5.45
N ALA A 286 -13.67 -0.27 6.59
CA ALA A 286 -14.01 -1.00 7.79
C ALA A 286 -15.23 -1.92 7.55
N ALA A 287 -16.30 -1.40 6.92
CA ALA A 287 -17.48 -2.19 6.57
C ALA A 287 -17.12 -3.37 5.65
N ARG A 288 -16.25 -3.16 4.66
CA ARG A 288 -15.84 -4.18 3.72
C ARG A 288 -15.01 -5.30 4.37
N ILE A 289 -14.12 -4.94 5.31
CA ILE A 289 -13.37 -5.91 6.12
C ILE A 289 -14.34 -6.76 6.95
N VAL A 290 -15.33 -6.13 7.58
CA VAL A 290 -16.37 -6.84 8.37
C VAL A 290 -17.17 -7.81 7.50
N GLU A 291 -17.55 -7.43 6.28
CA GLU A 291 -18.22 -8.31 5.33
C GLU A 291 -17.38 -9.54 4.97
N GLU A 292 -16.08 -9.35 4.78
CA GLU A 292 -15.15 -10.46 4.50
C GLU A 292 -15.04 -11.41 5.70
N VAL A 293 -15.00 -10.87 6.92
CA VAL A 293 -15.00 -11.69 8.15
C VAL A 293 -16.26 -12.54 8.24
N ILE A 294 -17.43 -11.98 7.92
CA ILE A 294 -18.71 -12.73 7.90
C ILE A 294 -18.67 -13.87 6.88
N LYS A 295 -18.20 -13.61 5.66
CA LYS A 295 -18.08 -14.63 4.60
C LYS A 295 -17.20 -15.80 5.03
N ASN A 296 -16.11 -15.49 5.72
CA ASN A 296 -15.14 -16.50 6.17
C ASN A 296 -15.69 -17.39 7.33
N GLN A 297 -16.75 -16.95 8.03
CA GLN A 297 -17.40 -17.78 9.06
C GLN A 297 -18.31 -18.87 8.47
N GLY A 298 -18.77 -18.70 7.25
CA GLY A 298 -19.66 -19.63 6.55
C GLY A 298 -18.98 -20.70 5.71
N SER A 299 -17.64 -20.64 5.63
CA SER A 299 -16.79 -21.58 4.87
C SER A 299 -16.11 -22.57 5.79
#